data_4cbdc60403b258f0e6500f23cdaf691b
#
_entry.id   4cbdc60403b258f0e6500f23cdaf691b
#
_cell.length_a   1.000
_cell.length_b   1.000
_cell.length_c   1.000
_cell.angle_alpha   90.00
_cell.angle_beta   90.00
_cell.angle_gamma   90.00
#
_symmetry.space_group_name_H-M   'P 1'
#
loop_
_entity.id
_entity.type
_entity.pdbx_description
1 polymer ?
#
loop_
_entity_poly.entity_id
_entity_poly.type
_entity_poly.pdbx_seq_one_letter_code
_entity_poly.pdbx_strand_id
1 'polypeptide(L)'
;MADLSCNVGGIKSPNPFWLASAPPTDKLYNVERAFRAGWGGVVWKTLGIDPPIVNVSSRYGAVHYNGQRMMGFNNVELITDRPLEVNLQEIKQVKKDWPDRAVVVSLMVPCNEKDWKYIINKIVDTGCDGVELNFGCPHGMSERGMGAAVGQVPEYVEMVTRWVKESTDLPCLVKLTPNVTDIRKVAHAAKAGGGDGVALINTVNSIVSVDLDQMAPEPTIDGKGSHGGYCGPAVKPIALHMVTEISKDPETQNLPISAIGGISNWRDAAEFIAMGASGVQVCTAAMHYGFKIVDDMIDGLNNWMDEKGYATLED
;
A
#
# COMPACT_ATOMS: atom_id res chain seq x y z
N MET A 1 27.94 -2.23 -9.26
CA MET A 1 26.63 -1.87 -8.68
C MET A 1 25.67 -3.00 -9.00
N ALA A 2 24.94 -3.47 -7.99
CA ALA A 2 23.93 -4.50 -8.17
C ALA A 2 22.78 -4.00 -9.07
N ASP A 3 22.08 -4.93 -9.69
CA ASP A 3 20.83 -4.63 -10.40
C ASP A 3 19.67 -4.62 -9.39
N LEU A 4 19.12 -3.42 -9.16
CA LEU A 4 17.97 -3.22 -8.26
C LEU A 4 16.62 -3.35 -8.98
N SER A 5 16.58 -3.66 -10.27
CA SER A 5 15.32 -3.87 -10.98
C SER A 5 14.52 -5.00 -10.32
N CYS A 6 13.21 -4.86 -10.26
CA CYS A 6 12.35 -5.87 -9.68
C CYS A 6 11.09 -6.13 -10.51
N ASN A 7 10.46 -7.25 -10.23
CA ASN A 7 9.18 -7.65 -10.82
C ASN A 7 8.24 -8.12 -9.70
N VAL A 8 7.20 -7.36 -9.43
CA VAL A 8 6.21 -7.71 -8.40
C VAL A 8 4.92 -8.14 -9.10
N GLY A 9 4.71 -9.43 -9.22
CA GLY A 9 3.48 -9.98 -9.81
C GLY A 9 3.24 -9.58 -11.27
N GLY A 10 4.32 -9.43 -12.06
CA GLY A 10 4.24 -8.97 -13.46
C GLY A 10 4.50 -7.48 -13.63
N ILE A 11 4.52 -6.69 -12.57
CA ILE A 11 4.77 -5.26 -12.60
C ILE A 11 6.27 -5.01 -12.46
N LYS A 12 6.89 -4.48 -13.51
CA LYS A 12 8.33 -4.20 -13.57
C LYS A 12 8.65 -2.79 -13.09
N SER A 13 9.76 -2.62 -12.39
CA SER A 13 10.25 -1.31 -11.98
C SER A 13 11.79 -1.29 -11.89
N PRO A 14 12.43 -0.11 -12.06
CA PRO A 14 13.89 0.01 -12.07
C PRO A 14 14.55 -0.18 -10.70
N ASN A 15 13.79 -0.13 -9.64
CA ASN A 15 14.25 -0.42 -8.27
C ASN A 15 13.04 -0.84 -7.40
N PRO A 16 13.27 -1.48 -6.24
CA PRO A 16 12.20 -2.04 -5.42
C PRO A 16 11.44 -1.02 -4.57
N PHE A 17 11.82 0.26 -4.60
CA PHE A 17 11.24 1.30 -3.75
C PHE A 17 10.05 1.96 -4.43
N TRP A 18 8.85 1.64 -3.97
CA TRP A 18 7.61 2.28 -4.43
C TRP A 18 7.00 3.15 -3.33
N LEU A 19 6.26 4.18 -3.70
CA LEU A 19 5.38 4.88 -2.78
C LEU A 19 4.07 4.13 -2.63
N ALA A 20 3.65 3.88 -1.39
CA ALA A 20 2.37 3.26 -1.09
C ALA A 20 1.19 4.21 -1.40
N SER A 21 0.02 3.62 -1.65
CA SER A 21 -1.26 4.33 -1.81
C SER A 21 -1.58 5.17 -0.56
N ALA A 22 -1.41 6.49 -0.67
CA ALA A 22 -1.53 7.44 0.43
C ALA A 22 -1.55 8.89 -0.09
N PRO A 23 -1.64 9.93 0.77
CA PRO A 23 -1.57 11.32 0.32
C PRO A 23 -0.40 11.68 -0.59
N PRO A 24 0.82 11.11 -0.45
CA PRO A 24 1.92 11.40 -1.38
C PRO A 24 1.66 11.00 -2.84
N THR A 25 0.70 10.11 -3.10
CA THR A 25 0.40 9.58 -4.44
C THR A 25 -0.99 9.97 -4.95
N ASP A 26 -1.55 11.06 -4.46
CA ASP A 26 -2.93 11.48 -4.77
C ASP A 26 -3.07 12.42 -5.98
N LYS A 27 -1.94 12.86 -6.57
CA LYS A 27 -1.90 13.85 -7.67
C LYS A 27 -0.71 13.66 -8.59
N LEU A 28 -0.91 13.97 -9.85
CA LEU A 28 0.14 14.05 -10.88
C LEU A 28 1.40 14.75 -10.36
N TYR A 29 1.24 15.96 -9.81
CA TYR A 29 2.34 16.78 -9.30
C TYR A 29 3.22 16.06 -8.25
N ASN A 30 2.59 15.34 -7.33
CA ASN A 30 3.31 14.61 -6.28
C ASN A 30 4.05 13.41 -6.86
N VAL A 31 3.38 12.65 -7.73
CA VAL A 31 3.96 11.45 -8.37
C VAL A 31 5.16 11.82 -9.25
N GLU A 32 5.05 12.87 -10.06
CA GLU A 32 6.19 13.35 -10.85
C GLU A 32 7.39 13.76 -9.99
N ARG A 33 7.16 14.42 -8.87
CA ARG A 33 8.24 14.78 -7.92
C ARG A 33 8.88 13.53 -7.31
N ALA A 34 8.10 12.52 -7.00
CA ALA A 34 8.62 11.24 -6.53
C ALA A 34 9.49 10.56 -7.59
N PHE A 35 9.04 10.49 -8.83
CA PHE A 35 9.81 9.90 -9.93
C PHE A 35 11.09 10.69 -10.25
N ARG A 36 11.04 12.03 -10.21
CA ARG A 36 12.26 12.86 -10.32
C ARG A 36 13.25 12.65 -9.18
N ALA A 37 12.77 12.27 -8.00
CA ALA A 37 13.62 11.91 -6.85
C ALA A 37 14.24 10.50 -6.98
N GLY A 38 13.74 9.62 -7.86
CA GLY A 38 14.31 8.29 -8.10
C GLY A 38 13.40 7.11 -7.69
N TRP A 39 12.18 7.33 -7.18
CA TRP A 39 11.26 6.25 -6.87
C TRP A 39 10.99 5.35 -8.08
N GLY A 40 11.09 4.04 -7.91
CA GLY A 40 10.88 3.05 -8.96
C GLY A 40 9.42 2.88 -9.37
N GLY A 41 8.50 3.12 -8.44
CA GLY A 41 7.08 3.01 -8.69
C GLY A 41 6.24 3.77 -7.68
N VAL A 42 4.95 3.84 -7.96
CA VAL A 42 3.93 4.39 -7.05
C VAL A 42 2.67 3.51 -7.09
N VAL A 43 2.03 3.42 -5.95
CA VAL A 43 0.64 2.97 -5.89
C VAL A 43 -0.23 4.21 -5.72
N TRP A 44 -1.01 4.54 -6.74
CA TRP A 44 -1.88 5.72 -6.74
C TRP A 44 -2.88 5.67 -5.59
N LYS A 45 -3.15 6.80 -4.95
CA LYS A 45 -4.10 6.85 -3.83
C LYS A 45 -5.43 6.21 -4.23
N THR A 46 -5.97 5.39 -3.34
CA THR A 46 -7.15 4.55 -3.58
C THR A 46 -8.30 5.32 -4.21
N LEU A 47 -8.77 4.86 -5.34
CA LEU A 47 -9.94 5.36 -6.07
C LEU A 47 -11.18 4.58 -5.70
N GLY A 48 -12.31 5.26 -5.69
CA GLY A 48 -13.66 4.70 -5.66
C GLY A 48 -14.50 5.31 -6.78
N ILE A 49 -15.72 4.84 -6.92
CA ILE A 49 -16.67 5.38 -7.91
C ILE A 49 -17.16 6.75 -7.43
N ASP A 50 -17.61 6.80 -6.18
CA ASP A 50 -18.10 8.03 -5.53
C ASP A 50 -17.10 8.48 -4.47
N PRO A 51 -16.38 9.59 -4.69
CA PRO A 51 -15.46 10.11 -3.70
C PRO A 51 -16.23 10.51 -2.43
N PRO A 52 -15.67 10.26 -1.22
CA PRO A 52 -16.29 10.67 0.01
C PRO A 52 -16.27 12.20 0.15
N ILE A 53 -17.28 12.75 0.84
CA ILE A 53 -17.19 14.11 1.36
C ILE A 53 -16.19 14.06 2.52
N VAL A 54 -15.07 14.75 2.37
CA VAL A 54 -13.96 14.69 3.32
C VAL A 54 -13.95 15.94 4.19
N ASN A 55 -13.99 15.74 5.50
CA ASN A 55 -13.70 16.79 6.46
C ASN A 55 -12.20 17.08 6.46
N VAL A 56 -11.82 18.36 6.41
CA VAL A 56 -10.43 18.83 6.42
C VAL A 56 -9.81 18.90 7.82
N SER A 57 -10.51 18.50 8.86
CA SER A 57 -10.00 18.43 10.23
C SER A 57 -8.77 17.52 10.33
N SER A 58 -8.00 17.68 11.42
CA SER A 58 -6.83 16.85 11.68
C SER A 58 -7.20 15.36 11.71
N ARG A 59 -6.56 14.56 10.85
CA ARG A 59 -6.79 13.13 10.69
C ARG A 59 -5.64 12.29 11.19
N TYR A 60 -4.66 12.93 11.81
CA TYR A 60 -3.40 12.29 12.17
C TYR A 60 -3.12 12.44 13.65
N GLY A 61 -2.62 11.37 14.24
CA GLY A 61 -2.06 11.36 15.59
C GLY A 61 -0.71 10.68 15.58
N ALA A 62 0.21 11.12 16.41
CA ALA A 62 1.53 10.56 16.51
C ALA A 62 1.86 10.14 17.94
N VAL A 63 2.50 8.98 18.08
CA VAL A 63 3.06 8.52 19.36
C VAL A 63 4.55 8.79 19.35
N HIS A 64 5.04 9.54 20.35
CA HIS A 64 6.44 9.90 20.49
C HIS A 64 7.05 9.26 21.74
N TYR A 65 8.32 8.86 21.62
CA TYR A 65 9.11 8.46 22.77
C TYR A 65 9.80 9.69 23.36
N ASN A 66 9.50 9.99 24.63
CA ASN A 66 10.02 11.18 25.34
C ASN A 66 9.86 12.50 24.57
N GLY A 67 8.78 12.66 23.79
CA GLY A 67 8.50 13.86 23.01
C GLY A 67 9.45 14.14 21.83
N GLN A 68 10.42 13.26 21.57
CA GLN A 68 11.45 13.50 20.56
C GLN A 68 11.34 12.62 19.33
N ARG A 69 11.17 11.30 19.50
CA ARG A 69 11.17 10.34 18.40
C ARG A 69 9.77 9.83 18.14
N MET A 70 9.29 10.01 16.92
CA MET A 70 8.03 9.39 16.48
C MET A 70 8.20 7.87 16.44
N MET A 71 7.44 7.16 17.27
CA MET A 71 7.42 5.70 17.31
C MET A 71 6.36 5.13 16.36
N GLY A 72 5.24 5.80 16.24
CA GLY A 72 4.16 5.39 15.38
C GLY A 72 3.27 6.56 14.99
N PHE A 73 2.46 6.33 13.98
CA PHE A 73 1.61 7.33 13.35
C PHE A 73 0.23 6.73 13.10
N ASN A 74 -0.81 7.38 13.60
CA ASN A 74 -2.19 6.98 13.38
C ASN A 74 -2.83 7.89 12.34
N ASN A 75 -3.67 7.33 11.51
CA ASN A 75 -4.45 8.09 10.54
C ASN A 75 -5.90 7.60 10.46
N VAL A 76 -6.78 8.49 10.12
CA VAL A 76 -8.18 8.23 9.72
C VAL A 76 -8.40 8.67 8.25
N GLU A 77 -7.37 8.47 7.42
CA GLU A 77 -7.41 8.76 5.99
C GLU A 77 -8.41 7.87 5.27
N LEU A 78 -9.19 8.47 4.40
CA LEU A 78 -10.11 7.79 3.49
C LEU A 78 -9.49 7.63 2.09
N ILE A 79 -10.25 7.05 1.16
CA ILE A 79 -9.91 7.06 -0.27
C ILE A 79 -9.82 8.49 -0.80
N THR A 80 -9.42 8.68 -2.05
CA THR A 80 -9.35 10.02 -2.65
C THR A 80 -10.71 10.74 -2.56
N ASP A 81 -10.66 12.04 -2.30
CA ASP A 81 -11.82 12.96 -2.35
C ASP A 81 -11.98 13.63 -3.73
N ARG A 82 -11.09 13.28 -4.67
CA ARG A 82 -11.06 13.85 -6.01
C ARG A 82 -11.94 13.05 -6.97
N PRO A 83 -12.58 13.69 -7.95
CA PRO A 83 -13.39 13.00 -8.95
C PRO A 83 -12.60 11.90 -9.67
N LEU A 84 -13.25 10.78 -9.94
CA LEU A 84 -12.64 9.63 -10.63
C LEU A 84 -11.99 10.05 -11.95
N GLU A 85 -12.73 10.76 -12.81
CA GLU A 85 -12.26 11.16 -14.14
C GLU A 85 -11.01 12.05 -14.10
N VAL A 86 -10.85 12.90 -13.08
CA VAL A 86 -9.64 13.71 -12.89
C VAL A 86 -8.44 12.82 -12.59
N ASN A 87 -8.61 11.83 -11.71
CA ASN A 87 -7.56 10.86 -11.39
C ASN A 87 -7.16 10.03 -12.62
N LEU A 88 -8.15 9.55 -13.40
CA LEU A 88 -7.88 8.76 -14.62
C LEU A 88 -7.05 9.54 -15.64
N GLN A 89 -7.35 10.81 -15.85
CA GLN A 89 -6.59 11.69 -16.74
C GLN A 89 -5.14 11.88 -16.24
N GLU A 90 -4.95 12.12 -14.95
CA GLU A 90 -3.64 12.30 -14.36
C GLU A 90 -2.80 11.01 -14.41
N ILE A 91 -3.38 9.85 -14.13
CA ILE A 91 -2.71 8.54 -14.23
C ILE A 91 -2.23 8.30 -15.68
N LYS A 92 -3.11 8.55 -16.65
CA LYS A 92 -2.76 8.44 -18.07
C LYS A 92 -1.60 9.37 -18.47
N GLN A 93 -1.59 10.58 -17.93
CA GLN A 93 -0.50 11.54 -18.17
C GLN A 93 0.81 11.03 -17.53
N VAL A 94 0.78 10.57 -16.28
CA VAL A 94 1.94 10.01 -15.60
C VAL A 94 2.54 8.86 -16.39
N LYS A 95 1.73 7.91 -16.85
CA LYS A 95 2.25 6.76 -17.63
C LYS A 95 2.86 7.16 -18.96
N LYS A 96 2.30 8.18 -19.60
CA LYS A 96 2.87 8.74 -20.85
C LYS A 96 4.24 9.37 -20.61
N ASP A 97 4.39 10.14 -19.52
CA ASP A 97 5.60 10.90 -19.23
C ASP A 97 6.70 10.06 -18.56
N TRP A 98 6.30 8.97 -17.90
CA TRP A 98 7.17 8.06 -17.14
C TRP A 98 6.93 6.59 -17.50
N PRO A 99 7.18 6.17 -18.76
CA PRO A 99 6.84 4.83 -19.22
C PRO A 99 7.65 3.71 -18.55
N ASP A 100 8.81 4.04 -17.98
CA ASP A 100 9.75 3.13 -17.32
C ASP A 100 9.50 3.00 -15.80
N ARG A 101 8.54 3.73 -15.25
CA ARG A 101 8.17 3.67 -13.84
C ARG A 101 6.90 2.87 -13.64
N ALA A 102 6.85 2.09 -12.54
CA ALA A 102 5.65 1.37 -12.18
C ALA A 102 4.55 2.32 -11.68
N VAL A 103 3.38 2.27 -12.31
CA VAL A 103 2.18 2.98 -11.86
C VAL A 103 1.08 1.97 -11.62
N VAL A 104 0.80 1.71 -10.34
CA VAL A 104 -0.25 0.80 -9.87
C VAL A 104 -1.42 1.63 -9.37
N VAL A 105 -2.65 1.24 -9.65
CA VAL A 105 -3.83 1.98 -9.21
C VAL A 105 -4.53 1.24 -8.08
N SER A 106 -4.57 1.86 -6.91
CA SER A 106 -5.30 1.29 -5.76
C SER A 106 -6.79 1.56 -5.87
N LEU A 107 -7.60 0.53 -5.62
CA LEU A 107 -9.04 0.52 -5.82
C LEU A 107 -9.79 0.03 -4.58
N MET A 108 -10.90 0.68 -4.27
CA MET A 108 -11.84 0.24 -3.23
C MET A 108 -13.25 0.68 -3.57
N VAL A 109 -14.11 -0.28 -3.89
CA VAL A 109 -15.53 -0.08 -4.18
C VAL A 109 -16.37 -1.08 -3.36
N PRO A 110 -17.69 -0.89 -3.26
CA PRO A 110 -18.56 -1.84 -2.57
C PRO A 110 -18.39 -3.27 -3.07
N CYS A 111 -18.62 -4.25 -2.19
CA CYS A 111 -18.50 -5.67 -2.51
C CYS A 111 -19.66 -6.12 -3.41
N ASN A 112 -19.67 -5.64 -4.65
CA ASN A 112 -20.57 -6.10 -5.72
C ASN A 112 -19.85 -6.12 -7.07
N GLU A 113 -20.16 -7.09 -7.88
CA GLU A 113 -19.48 -7.38 -9.15
C GLU A 113 -19.60 -6.23 -10.17
N LYS A 114 -20.76 -5.57 -10.22
CA LYS A 114 -21.02 -4.48 -11.17
C LYS A 114 -20.07 -3.30 -10.96
N ASP A 115 -19.87 -2.87 -9.70
CA ASP A 115 -19.02 -1.73 -9.38
C ASP A 115 -17.54 -2.06 -9.62
N TRP A 116 -17.09 -3.27 -9.29
CA TRP A 116 -15.73 -3.72 -9.59
C TRP A 116 -15.47 -3.78 -11.10
N LYS A 117 -16.36 -4.39 -11.89
CA LYS A 117 -16.25 -4.41 -13.36
C LYS A 117 -16.26 -3.01 -13.96
N TYR A 118 -17.09 -2.11 -13.44
CA TYR A 118 -17.17 -0.73 -13.90
C TYR A 118 -15.84 0.01 -13.69
N ILE A 119 -15.30 0.00 -12.47
CA ILE A 119 -14.06 0.73 -12.19
C ILE A 119 -12.86 0.14 -12.91
N ILE A 120 -12.75 -1.17 -13.01
CA ILE A 120 -11.67 -1.83 -13.75
C ILE A 120 -11.66 -1.43 -15.22
N ASN A 121 -12.82 -1.43 -15.90
CA ASN A 121 -12.91 -0.99 -17.28
C ASN A 121 -12.43 0.43 -17.51
N LYS A 122 -12.66 1.33 -16.52
CA LYS A 122 -12.13 2.69 -16.56
C LYS A 122 -10.62 2.77 -16.37
N ILE A 123 -10.07 1.92 -15.49
CA ILE A 123 -8.65 1.89 -15.17
C ILE A 123 -7.81 1.35 -16.33
N VAL A 124 -8.26 0.32 -17.02
CA VAL A 124 -7.55 -0.28 -18.17
C VAL A 124 -7.17 0.77 -19.21
N ASP A 125 -8.06 1.73 -19.46
CA ASP A 125 -7.85 2.80 -20.45
C ASP A 125 -6.76 3.81 -20.04
N THR A 126 -6.27 3.76 -18.81
CA THR A 126 -5.20 4.67 -18.34
C THR A 126 -3.81 4.23 -18.79
N GLY A 127 -3.63 2.95 -19.12
CA GLY A 127 -2.33 2.36 -19.44
C GLY A 127 -1.43 2.13 -18.23
N CYS A 128 -2.00 2.09 -17.00
CA CYS A 128 -1.25 1.74 -15.79
C CYS A 128 -0.68 0.31 -15.87
N ASP A 129 0.30 0.00 -15.03
CA ASP A 129 1.01 -1.28 -15.06
C ASP A 129 0.32 -2.36 -14.22
N GLY A 130 -0.65 -2.01 -13.40
CA GLY A 130 -1.39 -2.95 -12.57
C GLY A 130 -2.39 -2.26 -11.63
N VAL A 131 -3.12 -3.07 -10.90
CA VAL A 131 -4.08 -2.63 -9.88
C VAL A 131 -3.73 -3.19 -8.50
N GLU A 132 -4.07 -2.45 -7.44
CA GLU A 132 -3.98 -2.91 -6.05
C GLU A 132 -5.38 -2.88 -5.43
N LEU A 133 -5.92 -4.04 -5.03
CA LEU A 133 -7.22 -4.14 -4.39
C LEU A 133 -7.08 -3.80 -2.90
N ASN A 134 -7.62 -2.68 -2.46
CA ASN A 134 -7.51 -2.23 -1.08
C ASN A 134 -8.54 -2.93 -0.18
N PHE A 135 -8.18 -4.08 0.35
CA PHE A 135 -8.98 -4.84 1.32
C PHE A 135 -8.56 -4.60 2.77
N GLY A 136 -7.88 -3.49 3.03
CA GLY A 136 -7.30 -3.27 4.36
C GLY A 136 -7.70 -1.98 5.07
N CYS A 137 -8.40 -1.05 4.43
CA CYS A 137 -8.79 0.19 5.08
C CYS A 137 -9.68 -0.10 6.30
N PRO A 138 -9.23 0.21 7.54
CA PRO A 138 -9.92 -0.26 8.73
C PRO A 138 -11.07 0.63 9.20
N HIS A 139 -11.24 1.82 8.64
CA HIS A 139 -12.17 2.84 9.13
C HIS A 139 -12.96 3.50 8.01
N GLY A 140 -14.14 4.01 8.35
CA GLY A 140 -15.00 4.84 7.49
C GLY A 140 -15.65 4.11 6.31
N MET A 141 -14.88 3.32 5.56
CA MET A 141 -15.36 2.59 4.37
C MET A 141 -15.81 1.16 4.70
N SER A 142 -15.33 0.58 5.80
CA SER A 142 -15.74 -0.75 6.26
C SER A 142 -17.24 -0.83 6.56
N GLU A 143 -17.82 0.25 7.09
CA GLU A 143 -19.26 0.38 7.37
C GLU A 143 -20.11 0.35 6.09
N ARG A 144 -19.48 0.58 4.93
CA ARG A 144 -20.11 0.48 3.60
C ARG A 144 -19.85 -0.85 2.90
N GLY A 145 -19.34 -1.86 3.62
CA GLY A 145 -19.00 -3.17 3.05
C GLY A 145 -17.78 -3.14 2.14
N MET A 146 -16.79 -2.29 2.44
CA MET A 146 -15.54 -2.13 1.69
C MET A 146 -14.32 -2.33 2.58
N GLY A 147 -13.12 -2.34 2.00
CA GLY A 147 -11.86 -2.36 2.74
C GLY A 147 -11.76 -3.57 3.67
N ALA A 148 -11.53 -3.35 4.98
CA ALA A 148 -11.34 -4.42 5.95
C ALA A 148 -12.56 -5.35 6.10
N ALA A 149 -13.79 -4.88 5.83
CA ALA A 149 -14.98 -5.73 5.82
C ALA A 149 -14.91 -6.84 4.76
N VAL A 150 -14.23 -6.58 3.64
CA VAL A 150 -13.91 -7.58 2.61
C VAL A 150 -12.67 -8.37 3.02
N GLY A 151 -11.59 -7.69 3.40
CA GLY A 151 -10.28 -8.28 3.64
C GLY A 151 -10.18 -9.22 4.85
N GLN A 152 -11.14 -9.15 5.78
CA GLN A 152 -11.21 -10.07 6.93
C GLN A 152 -11.94 -11.39 6.63
N VAL A 153 -12.59 -11.50 5.46
CA VAL A 153 -13.38 -12.67 5.06
C VAL A 153 -12.76 -13.29 3.82
N PRO A 154 -12.07 -14.44 3.94
CA PRO A 154 -11.37 -15.07 2.81
C PRO A 154 -12.26 -15.28 1.58
N GLU A 155 -13.50 -15.66 1.76
CA GLU A 155 -14.46 -15.90 0.67
C GLU A 155 -14.74 -14.63 -0.13
N TYR A 156 -14.78 -13.46 0.53
CA TYR A 156 -14.94 -12.19 -0.16
C TYR A 156 -13.66 -11.76 -0.87
N VAL A 157 -12.50 -12.01 -0.27
CA VAL A 157 -11.19 -11.75 -0.90
C VAL A 157 -11.07 -12.54 -2.21
N GLU A 158 -11.34 -13.85 -2.17
CA GLU A 158 -11.31 -14.71 -3.36
C GLU A 158 -12.32 -14.23 -4.42
N MET A 159 -13.56 -14.02 -4.02
CA MET A 159 -14.65 -13.65 -4.92
C MET A 159 -14.36 -12.33 -5.65
N VAL A 160 -13.99 -11.29 -4.92
CA VAL A 160 -13.72 -9.97 -5.53
C VAL A 160 -12.47 -10.01 -6.40
N THR A 161 -11.40 -10.70 -5.96
CA THR A 161 -10.20 -10.87 -6.76
C THR A 161 -10.52 -11.56 -8.09
N ARG A 162 -11.38 -12.59 -8.07
CA ARG A 162 -11.83 -13.28 -9.27
C ARG A 162 -12.60 -12.35 -10.21
N TRP A 163 -13.56 -11.56 -9.72
CA TRP A 163 -14.29 -10.60 -10.56
C TRP A 163 -13.36 -9.62 -11.28
N VAL A 164 -12.31 -9.17 -10.58
CA VAL A 164 -11.30 -8.29 -11.15
C VAL A 164 -10.51 -9.02 -12.24
N LYS A 165 -10.00 -10.21 -11.96
CA LYS A 165 -9.18 -10.99 -12.90
C LYS A 165 -9.98 -11.48 -14.12
N GLU A 166 -11.27 -11.71 -13.98
CA GLU A 166 -12.18 -11.99 -15.12
C GLU A 166 -12.43 -10.75 -16.01
N SER A 167 -12.13 -9.56 -15.50
CA SER A 167 -12.40 -8.29 -16.18
C SER A 167 -11.18 -7.67 -16.85
N THR A 168 -9.95 -8.12 -16.53
CA THR A 168 -8.71 -7.54 -17.04
C THR A 168 -7.53 -8.51 -16.96
N ASP A 169 -6.60 -8.37 -17.91
CA ASP A 169 -5.30 -9.04 -17.89
C ASP A 169 -4.24 -8.24 -17.11
N LEU A 170 -4.57 -7.06 -16.58
CA LEU A 170 -3.64 -6.28 -15.77
C LEU A 170 -3.18 -7.09 -14.55
N PRO A 171 -1.89 -6.98 -14.19
CA PRO A 171 -1.39 -7.47 -12.91
C PRO A 171 -2.22 -6.95 -11.74
N CYS A 172 -2.60 -7.85 -10.83
CA CYS A 172 -3.47 -7.58 -9.71
C CYS A 172 -2.79 -7.94 -8.39
N LEU A 173 -2.45 -6.93 -7.60
CA LEU A 173 -1.98 -7.09 -6.23
C LEU A 173 -3.16 -6.99 -5.26
N VAL A 174 -3.25 -7.91 -4.31
CA VAL A 174 -4.29 -7.87 -3.27
C VAL A 174 -3.69 -7.34 -1.97
N LYS A 175 -4.12 -6.13 -1.56
CA LYS A 175 -3.61 -5.51 -0.34
C LYS A 175 -4.35 -5.99 0.90
N LEU A 176 -3.63 -6.74 1.73
CA LEU A 176 -4.16 -7.45 2.88
C LEU A 176 -4.18 -6.59 4.14
N THR A 177 -5.19 -6.81 4.97
CA THR A 177 -5.29 -6.22 6.32
C THR A 177 -4.52 -7.04 7.35
N PRO A 178 -3.78 -6.40 8.28
CA PRO A 178 -3.16 -7.10 9.41
C PRO A 178 -4.16 -7.45 10.52
N ASN A 179 -5.40 -6.97 10.44
CA ASN A 179 -6.41 -7.09 11.49
C ASN A 179 -7.14 -8.43 11.38
N VAL A 180 -6.37 -9.49 11.26
CA VAL A 180 -6.81 -10.91 11.19
C VAL A 180 -5.94 -11.75 12.12
N THR A 181 -6.42 -12.91 12.51
CA THR A 181 -5.67 -13.84 13.37
C THR A 181 -4.63 -14.67 12.62
N ASP A 182 -4.85 -14.91 11.32
CA ASP A 182 -3.97 -15.69 10.45
C ASP A 182 -3.98 -15.07 9.04
N ILE A 183 -2.90 -14.38 8.69
CA ILE A 183 -2.75 -13.68 7.42
C ILE A 183 -2.69 -14.64 6.22
N ARG A 184 -2.27 -15.90 6.42
CA ARG A 184 -2.16 -16.90 5.36
C ARG A 184 -3.51 -17.21 4.72
N LYS A 185 -4.57 -17.28 5.52
CA LYS A 185 -5.93 -17.60 5.02
C LYS A 185 -6.41 -16.61 3.97
N VAL A 186 -6.18 -15.32 4.18
CA VAL A 186 -6.56 -14.29 3.21
C VAL A 186 -5.59 -14.23 2.03
N ALA A 187 -4.32 -14.61 2.22
CA ALA A 187 -3.36 -14.76 1.11
C ALA A 187 -3.71 -15.95 0.20
N HIS A 188 -4.10 -17.10 0.78
CA HIS A 188 -4.64 -18.25 0.02
C HIS A 188 -5.84 -17.84 -0.83
N ALA A 189 -6.77 -17.11 -0.23
CA ALA A 189 -7.97 -16.63 -0.92
C ALA A 189 -7.62 -15.68 -2.07
N ALA A 190 -6.67 -14.75 -1.87
CA ALA A 190 -6.18 -13.87 -2.91
C ALA A 190 -5.59 -14.64 -4.10
N LYS A 191 -4.76 -15.66 -3.82
CA LYS A 191 -4.18 -16.58 -4.82
C LYS A 191 -5.27 -17.40 -5.53
N ALA A 192 -6.22 -17.97 -4.79
CA ALA A 192 -7.34 -18.73 -5.34
C ALA A 192 -8.24 -17.88 -6.25
N GLY A 193 -8.40 -16.60 -5.96
CA GLY A 193 -9.09 -15.62 -6.81
C GLY A 193 -8.32 -15.23 -8.07
N GLY A 194 -7.07 -15.67 -8.23
CA GLY A 194 -6.23 -15.38 -9.40
C GLY A 194 -5.36 -14.12 -9.24
N GLY A 195 -5.19 -13.59 -8.02
CA GLY A 195 -4.28 -12.48 -7.76
C GLY A 195 -2.84 -12.81 -8.14
N ASP A 196 -2.15 -11.90 -8.80
CA ASP A 196 -0.78 -12.06 -9.28
C ASP A 196 0.26 -11.81 -8.18
N GLY A 197 -0.17 -11.29 -7.04
CA GLY A 197 0.64 -11.05 -5.85
C GLY A 197 -0.18 -10.45 -4.72
N VAL A 198 0.45 -10.28 -3.58
CA VAL A 198 -0.15 -9.62 -2.43
C VAL A 198 0.67 -8.41 -1.99
N ALA A 199 -0.01 -7.41 -1.44
CA ALA A 199 0.63 -6.29 -0.76
C ALA A 199 0.25 -6.32 0.72
N LEU A 200 1.20 -6.23 1.62
CA LEU A 200 0.94 -6.22 3.06
C LEU A 200 2.07 -5.55 3.85
N ILE A 201 1.70 -4.90 4.91
CA ILE A 201 0.41 -4.83 5.60
C ILE A 201 -0.29 -3.48 5.33
N ASN A 202 -1.62 -3.46 5.36
CA ASN A 202 -2.35 -2.22 5.58
C ASN A 202 -2.18 -1.81 7.06
N THR A 203 -2.84 -0.77 7.51
CA THR A 203 -2.65 -0.23 8.86
C THR A 203 -3.31 -1.09 9.95
N VAL A 204 -2.71 -1.09 11.13
CA VAL A 204 -3.22 -1.81 12.31
C VAL A 204 -4.29 -0.96 13.01
N ASN A 205 -5.43 -1.54 13.37
CA ASN A 205 -6.47 -0.84 14.13
C ASN A 205 -5.92 -0.29 15.44
N SER A 206 -6.18 0.97 15.73
CA SER A 206 -5.67 1.63 16.93
C SER A 206 -6.48 2.85 17.36
N ILE A 207 -6.33 3.20 18.62
CA ILE A 207 -6.64 4.50 19.22
C ILE A 207 -5.30 5.00 19.79
N VAL A 208 -4.86 6.20 19.38
CA VAL A 208 -3.55 6.74 19.78
C VAL A 208 -3.54 7.20 21.22
N SER A 209 -4.57 7.93 21.60
CA SER A 209 -4.75 8.50 22.95
C SER A 209 -6.22 8.82 23.18
N VAL A 210 -6.53 9.19 24.40
CA VAL A 210 -7.85 9.71 24.77
C VAL A 210 -7.65 11.06 25.43
N ASP A 211 -8.29 12.10 24.88
CA ASP A 211 -8.41 13.39 25.53
C ASP A 211 -9.35 13.23 26.73
N LEU A 212 -8.80 13.28 27.94
CA LEU A 212 -9.58 13.06 29.18
C LEU A 212 -10.46 14.26 29.54
N ASP A 213 -10.17 15.44 29.02
CA ASP A 213 -11.00 16.63 29.26
C ASP A 213 -12.25 16.63 28.35
N GLN A 214 -12.07 16.19 27.10
CA GLN A 214 -13.17 16.04 26.14
C GLN A 214 -13.82 14.65 26.16
N MET A 215 -13.22 13.70 26.86
CA MET A 215 -13.64 12.27 26.88
C MET A 215 -13.80 11.68 25.47
N ALA A 216 -12.83 12.00 24.59
CA ALA A 216 -12.88 11.59 23.18
C ALA A 216 -11.54 10.94 22.76
N PRO A 217 -11.57 9.89 21.91
CA PRO A 217 -10.36 9.32 21.30
C PRO A 217 -9.70 10.33 20.34
N GLU A 218 -8.37 10.27 20.25
CA GLU A 218 -7.58 11.07 19.30
C GLU A 218 -7.05 10.21 18.14
N PRO A 219 -6.98 10.77 16.91
CA PRO A 219 -7.48 12.08 16.48
C PRO A 219 -9.00 12.13 16.41
N THR A 220 -9.58 13.33 16.51
CA THR A 220 -11.01 13.58 16.34
C THR A 220 -11.31 14.26 15.01
N ILE A 221 -12.43 13.90 14.39
CA ILE A 221 -13.00 14.56 13.21
C ILE A 221 -14.36 15.11 13.60
N ASP A 222 -14.56 16.42 13.47
CA ASP A 222 -15.79 17.12 13.90
C ASP A 222 -16.17 16.82 15.37
N GLY A 223 -15.18 16.75 16.26
CA GLY A 223 -15.39 16.46 17.68
C GLY A 223 -15.80 15.00 17.98
N LYS A 224 -15.80 14.12 16.96
CA LYS A 224 -16.08 12.69 17.11
C LYS A 224 -14.79 11.90 17.00
N GLY A 225 -14.51 11.07 17.99
CA GLY A 225 -13.40 10.14 17.96
C GLY A 225 -13.75 8.89 17.16
N SER A 226 -12.74 8.33 16.50
CA SER A 226 -12.82 7.05 15.79
C SER A 226 -11.53 6.26 16.02
N HIS A 227 -11.61 4.95 15.87
CA HIS A 227 -10.39 4.18 15.67
C HIS A 227 -9.78 4.57 14.31
N GLY A 228 -8.47 4.53 14.24
CA GLY A 228 -7.71 4.81 13.01
C GLY A 228 -6.75 3.67 12.68
N GLY A 229 -5.97 3.88 11.65
CA GLY A 229 -4.94 2.94 11.22
C GLY A 229 -3.56 3.34 11.73
N TYR A 230 -2.91 2.47 12.50
CA TYR A 230 -1.55 2.68 13.01
C TYR A 230 -0.50 2.22 12.02
N CYS A 231 0.51 3.04 11.81
CA CYS A 231 1.59 2.83 10.85
C CYS A 231 2.91 3.46 11.35
N GLY A 232 3.94 3.48 10.51
CA GLY A 232 5.25 4.00 10.86
C GLY A 232 6.15 2.95 11.52
N PRO A 233 7.27 3.34 12.14
CA PRO A 233 8.31 2.41 12.60
C PRO A 233 7.81 1.31 13.55
N ALA A 234 6.83 1.61 14.38
CA ALA A 234 6.31 0.68 15.38
C ALA A 234 5.66 -0.58 14.78
N VAL A 235 5.15 -0.53 13.55
CA VAL A 235 4.49 -1.68 12.93
C VAL A 235 5.44 -2.59 12.15
N LYS A 236 6.72 -2.22 11.97
CA LYS A 236 7.69 -3.02 11.22
C LYS A 236 7.80 -4.48 11.70
N PRO A 237 7.90 -4.78 13.01
CA PRO A 237 7.99 -6.15 13.48
C PRO A 237 6.74 -6.99 13.11
N ILE A 238 5.57 -6.37 13.13
CA ILE A 238 4.30 -7.02 12.75
C ILE A 238 4.30 -7.32 11.25
N ALA A 239 4.67 -6.33 10.43
CA ALA A 239 4.73 -6.49 8.99
C ALA A 239 5.76 -7.55 8.55
N LEU A 240 6.95 -7.55 9.14
CA LEU A 240 8.00 -8.55 8.89
C LEU A 240 7.52 -9.98 9.22
N HIS A 241 6.85 -10.15 10.37
CA HIS A 241 6.26 -11.42 10.74
C HIS A 241 5.24 -11.90 9.69
N MET A 242 4.29 -11.05 9.31
CA MET A 242 3.24 -11.42 8.37
C MET A 242 3.77 -11.70 6.95
N VAL A 243 4.78 -10.95 6.48
CA VAL A 243 5.47 -11.26 5.22
C VAL A 243 6.14 -12.63 5.28
N THR A 244 6.82 -12.92 6.40
CA THR A 244 7.48 -14.22 6.59
C THR A 244 6.49 -15.38 6.63
N GLU A 245 5.33 -15.20 7.27
CA GLU A 245 4.28 -16.23 7.30
C GLU A 245 3.80 -16.61 5.89
N ILE A 246 3.61 -15.62 5.02
CA ILE A 246 3.17 -15.86 3.64
C ILE A 246 4.30 -16.44 2.78
N SER A 247 5.52 -15.91 2.89
CA SER A 247 6.65 -16.36 2.05
C SER A 247 7.09 -17.79 2.35
N LYS A 248 6.88 -18.25 3.59
CA LYS A 248 7.24 -19.62 4.03
C LYS A 248 6.11 -20.63 3.94
N ASP A 249 4.89 -20.17 3.69
CA ASP A 249 3.73 -21.05 3.57
C ASP A 249 3.77 -21.81 2.22
N PRO A 250 3.75 -23.14 2.23
CA PRO A 250 3.76 -23.93 1.00
C PRO A 250 2.64 -23.61 0.01
N GLU A 251 1.46 -23.18 0.51
CA GLU A 251 0.31 -22.85 -0.35
C GLU A 251 0.47 -21.50 -1.05
N THR A 252 1.25 -20.57 -0.47
CA THR A 252 1.56 -19.26 -1.06
C THR A 252 3.00 -19.16 -1.55
N GLN A 253 3.74 -20.26 -1.54
CA GLN A 253 5.09 -20.30 -2.09
C GLN A 253 5.12 -19.71 -3.52
N ASN A 254 6.08 -18.83 -3.77
CA ASN A 254 6.25 -18.08 -5.02
C ASN A 254 5.14 -17.05 -5.33
N LEU A 255 4.24 -16.76 -4.40
CA LEU A 255 3.32 -15.63 -4.55
C LEU A 255 4.11 -14.32 -4.32
N PRO A 256 4.24 -13.44 -5.34
CA PRO A 256 4.97 -12.19 -5.19
C PRO A 256 4.40 -11.32 -4.07
N ILE A 257 5.30 -10.72 -3.28
CA ILE A 257 4.93 -9.89 -2.12
C ILE A 257 5.48 -8.48 -2.30
N SER A 258 4.60 -7.49 -2.25
CA SER A 258 4.95 -6.08 -2.08
C SER A 258 4.84 -5.73 -0.60
N ALA A 259 5.97 -5.61 0.10
CA ALA A 259 5.98 -5.46 1.55
C ALA A 259 5.79 -3.99 1.98
N ILE A 260 4.96 -3.76 2.99
CA ILE A 260 4.62 -2.43 3.52
C ILE A 260 4.60 -2.48 5.04
N GLY A 261 5.20 -1.50 5.71
CA GLY A 261 5.07 -1.34 7.16
C GLY A 261 6.35 -0.96 7.85
N GLY A 262 6.49 0.30 8.21
CA GLY A 262 7.59 0.80 9.02
C GLY A 262 8.94 0.91 8.32
N ILE A 263 8.99 0.79 6.99
CA ILE A 263 10.20 0.95 6.18
C ILE A 263 10.58 2.41 6.15
N SER A 264 11.78 2.74 6.67
CA SER A 264 12.26 4.12 6.81
C SER A 264 13.66 4.34 6.23
N ASN A 265 14.36 3.28 5.90
CA ASN A 265 15.71 3.30 5.35
C ASN A 265 15.98 2.00 4.56
N TRP A 266 17.15 1.91 3.92
CA TRP A 266 17.53 0.76 3.11
C TRP A 266 17.63 -0.56 3.89
N ARG A 267 18.03 -0.52 5.19
CA ARG A 267 18.15 -1.72 6.01
C ARG A 267 16.78 -2.34 6.28
N ASP A 268 15.79 -1.48 6.57
CA ASP A 268 14.41 -1.97 6.72
C ASP A 268 13.94 -2.68 5.44
N ALA A 269 14.21 -2.09 4.27
CA ALA A 269 13.85 -2.70 2.99
C ALA A 269 14.58 -4.03 2.74
N ALA A 270 15.89 -4.08 3.00
CA ALA A 270 16.69 -5.30 2.87
C ALA A 270 16.16 -6.44 3.75
N GLU A 271 15.73 -6.14 4.98
CA GLU A 271 15.12 -7.14 5.87
C GLU A 271 13.83 -7.74 5.27
N PHE A 272 12.97 -6.92 4.65
CA PHE A 272 11.75 -7.43 3.99
C PHE A 272 12.08 -8.27 2.75
N ILE A 273 13.06 -7.85 1.94
CA ILE A 273 13.50 -8.60 0.76
C ILE A 273 14.08 -9.94 1.20
N ALA A 274 14.96 -9.95 2.22
CA ALA A 274 15.52 -11.18 2.78
C ALA A 274 14.44 -12.12 3.37
N MET A 275 13.27 -11.60 3.76
CA MET A 275 12.12 -12.40 4.21
C MET A 275 11.19 -12.83 3.07
N GLY A 276 11.54 -12.55 1.81
CA GLY A 276 10.82 -13.03 0.62
C GLY A 276 9.95 -11.99 -0.08
N ALA A 277 10.10 -10.70 0.24
CA ALA A 277 9.41 -9.66 -0.51
C ALA A 277 10.07 -9.42 -1.87
N SER A 278 9.27 -9.31 -2.94
CA SER A 278 9.72 -8.97 -4.30
C SER A 278 9.98 -7.46 -4.50
N GLY A 279 9.43 -6.64 -3.61
CA GLY A 279 9.59 -5.19 -3.60
C GLY A 279 8.95 -4.60 -2.36
N VAL A 280 9.15 -3.31 -2.13
CA VAL A 280 8.65 -2.63 -0.92
C VAL A 280 7.87 -1.37 -1.25
N GLN A 281 6.90 -1.03 -0.40
CA GLN A 281 6.16 0.22 -0.48
C GLN A 281 6.39 1.05 0.79
N VAL A 282 6.59 2.35 0.60
CA VAL A 282 6.89 3.31 1.67
C VAL A 282 5.80 4.39 1.71
N CYS A 283 5.27 4.69 2.89
CA CYS A 283 4.33 5.78 3.09
C CYS A 283 4.82 6.76 4.14
N THR A 284 4.75 6.41 5.42
CA THR A 284 4.98 7.31 6.57
C THR A 284 6.36 7.96 6.52
N ALA A 285 7.40 7.23 6.14
CA ALA A 285 8.74 7.79 6.04
C ALA A 285 8.84 8.86 4.94
N ALA A 286 8.19 8.63 3.77
CA ALA A 286 8.15 9.63 2.70
C ALA A 286 7.34 10.88 3.11
N MET A 287 6.27 10.72 3.91
CA MET A 287 5.51 11.86 4.46
C MET A 287 6.34 12.65 5.47
N HIS A 288 7.16 11.97 6.27
CA HIS A 288 7.94 12.58 7.34
C HIS A 288 9.25 13.22 6.84
N TYR A 289 9.98 12.54 5.96
CA TYR A 289 11.31 12.96 5.49
C TYR A 289 11.32 13.52 4.06
N GLY A 290 10.23 13.38 3.31
CA GLY A 290 10.13 13.79 1.92
C GLY A 290 10.64 12.74 0.92
N PHE A 291 10.48 13.01 -0.37
CA PHE A 291 10.76 12.02 -1.43
C PHE A 291 12.25 11.71 -1.61
N LYS A 292 13.14 12.60 -1.18
CA LYS A 292 14.59 12.39 -1.36
C LYS A 292 15.19 11.28 -0.50
N ILE A 293 14.46 10.74 0.46
CA ILE A 293 14.93 9.57 1.21
C ILE A 293 15.23 8.36 0.31
N VAL A 294 14.67 8.31 -0.89
CA VAL A 294 14.93 7.24 -1.85
C VAL A 294 16.38 7.20 -2.31
N ASP A 295 17.07 8.33 -2.35
CA ASP A 295 18.49 8.40 -2.70
C ASP A 295 19.31 7.57 -1.69
N ASP A 296 19.12 7.82 -0.40
CA ASP A 296 19.77 7.04 0.68
C ASP A 296 19.37 5.57 0.66
N MET A 297 18.11 5.27 0.29
CA MET A 297 17.63 3.89 0.20
C MET A 297 18.30 3.13 -0.94
N ILE A 298 18.39 3.73 -2.13
CA ILE A 298 19.02 3.14 -3.31
C ILE A 298 20.53 2.96 -3.07
N ASP A 299 21.21 4.02 -2.64
CA ASP A 299 22.66 3.99 -2.43
C ASP A 299 23.04 2.99 -1.31
N GLY A 300 22.29 3.01 -0.22
CA GLY A 300 22.54 2.12 0.92
C GLY A 300 22.31 0.65 0.58
N LEU A 301 21.25 0.33 -0.17
CA LEU A 301 20.97 -1.04 -0.60
C LEU A 301 22.03 -1.52 -1.61
N ASN A 302 22.38 -0.72 -2.60
CA ASN A 302 23.44 -1.04 -3.56
C ASN A 302 24.78 -1.31 -2.88
N ASN A 303 25.22 -0.41 -1.99
CA ASN A 303 26.50 -0.57 -1.29
C ASN A 303 26.52 -1.84 -0.45
N TRP A 304 25.42 -2.17 0.23
CA TRP A 304 25.32 -3.38 1.02
C TRP A 304 25.33 -4.64 0.13
N MET A 305 24.62 -4.64 -1.00
CA MET A 305 24.62 -5.75 -1.95
C MET A 305 26.01 -5.96 -2.57
N ASP A 306 26.69 -4.89 -2.98
CA ASP A 306 28.07 -4.94 -3.51
C ASP A 306 29.02 -5.51 -2.42
N GLU A 307 28.90 -5.10 -1.16
CA GLU A 307 29.71 -5.63 -0.05
C GLU A 307 29.48 -7.15 0.17
N LYS A 308 28.22 -7.60 -0.03
CA LYS A 308 27.86 -9.02 0.12
C LYS A 308 28.11 -9.86 -1.14
N GLY A 309 28.38 -9.22 -2.27
CA GLY A 309 28.58 -9.88 -3.55
C GLY A 309 27.28 -10.32 -4.24
N TYR A 310 26.14 -9.73 -3.87
CA TYR A 310 24.85 -9.95 -4.51
C TYR A 310 24.75 -9.15 -5.81
N ALA A 311 24.38 -9.79 -6.91
CA ALA A 311 24.25 -9.16 -8.22
C ALA A 311 22.82 -8.63 -8.45
N THR A 312 21.82 -9.29 -7.91
CA THR A 312 20.39 -8.98 -8.06
C THR A 312 19.66 -9.09 -6.72
N LEU A 313 18.42 -8.64 -6.67
CA LEU A 313 17.57 -8.77 -5.47
C LEU A 313 17.14 -10.22 -5.18
N GLU A 314 17.35 -11.14 -6.13
CA GLU A 314 16.99 -12.55 -6.00
C GLU A 314 18.11 -13.37 -5.37
N ASP A 315 19.35 -12.83 -5.28
CA ASP A 315 20.52 -13.47 -4.63
C ASP A 315 20.37 -13.51 -3.10
#